data_f007ab6495ad7053dd6d0f3798bae900
#
_entry.id   f007ab6495ad7053dd6d0f3798bae900
#
_cell.length_a   1.000
_cell.length_b   1.000
_cell.length_c   1.000
_cell.angle_alpha   90.00
_cell.angle_beta   90.00
_cell.angle_gamma   90.00
#
_symmetry.space_group_name_H-M   'P 1'
#
loop_
_entity.id
_entity.type
_entity.pdbx_description
1 polymer ?
#
loop_
_entity_poly.entity_id
_entity_poly.type
_entity_poly.pdbx_seq_one_letter_code
_entity_poly.pdbx_strand_id
1 'polypeptide(L)'
;MGKGRWIIGLIVLSLCLAQPLQAGRKYQAVPYNPKYDEQLFHFGFLLGVNTMNFTMKTDNLGLPGDSLFGINHKMNPGFSVGVVTNLRLARYLDLRFIPTFSLGQRDLIYTYRRPSDPEMVQEKKIIESIFVELPLDFKWKAKRLVNSRPYVLAGVKYTADLASLTKRQREVAEEEYEMKLNKHDVGFNVGVGWEFYLPFNNKIALELKMYFGMLDLLIREDNIYTDRIERLTSKMFQFNITFE
;
A
#
# COMPACT_ATOMS: atom_id res chain seq x y z
N MET A 1 -15.78 18.54 -14.71
CA MET A 1 -14.49 17.92 -14.40
C MET A 1 -13.39 18.95 -14.07
N GLY A 2 -13.57 19.89 -13.18
CA GLY A 2 -12.62 21.00 -12.90
C GLY A 2 -12.31 21.26 -11.42
N LYS A 3 -13.09 20.71 -10.48
CA LYS A 3 -12.96 21.09 -9.05
C LYS A 3 -11.80 20.45 -8.30
N GLY A 4 -11.32 19.27 -8.71
CA GLY A 4 -10.21 18.58 -8.03
C GLY A 4 -8.82 19.17 -8.26
N ARG A 5 -8.60 19.82 -9.39
CA ARG A 5 -7.29 20.42 -9.74
C ARG A 5 -6.95 21.66 -8.89
N TRP A 6 -7.96 22.42 -8.47
CA TRP A 6 -7.79 23.60 -7.60
C TRP A 6 -7.46 23.25 -6.16
N ILE A 7 -7.99 22.14 -5.65
CA ILE A 7 -7.72 21.67 -4.28
C ILE A 7 -6.26 21.23 -4.14
N ILE A 8 -5.72 20.52 -5.14
CA ILE A 8 -4.31 20.11 -5.14
C ILE A 8 -3.39 21.33 -5.23
N GLY A 9 -3.73 22.31 -6.06
CA GLY A 9 -3.00 23.57 -6.15
C GLY A 9 -2.98 24.37 -4.84
N LEU A 10 -4.10 24.41 -4.12
CA LEU A 10 -4.20 25.07 -2.81
C LEU A 10 -3.40 24.35 -1.71
N ILE A 11 -3.37 23.03 -1.72
CA ILE A 11 -2.57 22.25 -0.76
C ILE A 11 -1.06 22.45 -1.02
N VAL A 12 -0.63 22.43 -2.27
CA VAL A 12 0.77 22.69 -2.64
C VAL A 12 1.16 24.14 -2.30
N LEU A 13 0.28 25.10 -2.55
CA LEU A 13 0.52 26.51 -2.22
C LEU A 13 0.58 26.75 -0.71
N SER A 14 -0.25 26.06 0.10
CA SER A 14 -0.22 26.17 1.56
C SER A 14 1.05 25.56 2.18
N LEU A 15 1.60 24.50 1.58
CA LEU A 15 2.87 23.92 1.95
C LEU A 15 4.07 24.81 1.62
N CYS A 16 3.98 25.60 0.55
CA CYS A 16 5.03 26.58 0.18
C CYS A 16 5.00 27.86 1.04
N LEU A 17 3.85 28.21 1.63
CA LEU A 17 3.66 29.39 2.48
C LEU A 17 3.92 29.12 3.98
N ALA A 18 4.21 27.88 4.38
CA ALA A 18 4.69 27.56 5.72
C ALA A 18 6.12 28.07 5.91
N GLN A 19 6.27 29.39 5.95
CA GLN A 19 7.51 30.02 6.38
C GLN A 19 7.75 29.60 7.84
N PRO A 20 8.97 29.15 8.22
CA PRO A 20 9.25 28.90 9.61
C PRO A 20 9.11 30.22 10.36
N LEU A 21 8.11 30.31 11.23
CA LEU A 21 8.03 31.37 12.24
C LEU A 21 9.35 31.30 13.04
N GLN A 22 10.26 32.22 12.76
CA GLN A 22 11.46 32.40 13.56
C GLN A 22 11.05 32.99 14.90
N ALA A 23 10.50 32.15 15.77
CA ALA A 23 10.37 32.49 17.18
C ALA A 23 11.76 32.57 17.77
N GLY A 24 12.20 33.81 18.03
CA GLY A 24 13.49 34.11 18.57
C GLY A 24 13.71 33.51 19.96
N ARG A 25 14.46 32.46 19.99
CA ARG A 25 15.45 32.01 20.97
C ARG A 25 16.18 30.86 20.28
N LYS A 26 17.44 31.09 19.91
CA LYS A 26 18.36 30.03 19.51
C LYS A 26 18.62 29.13 20.72
N TYR A 27 17.63 28.24 21.02
CA TYR A 27 17.96 27.02 21.73
C TYR A 27 18.89 26.26 20.78
N GLN A 28 20.16 26.17 21.12
CA GLN A 28 21.05 25.21 20.48
C GLN A 28 20.60 23.84 20.91
N ALA A 29 19.57 23.33 20.20
CA ALA A 29 19.10 21.99 20.42
C ALA A 29 20.22 21.02 20.03
N VAL A 30 20.74 20.31 21.01
CA VAL A 30 21.81 19.33 20.82
C VAL A 30 21.28 18.19 19.95
N PRO A 31 21.93 17.87 18.82
CA PRO A 31 21.51 16.76 17.98
C PRO A 31 21.75 15.44 18.70
N TYR A 32 20.70 14.64 18.85
CA TYR A 32 20.83 13.26 19.34
C TYR A 32 21.55 12.41 18.28
N ASN A 33 22.44 11.53 18.71
CA ASN A 33 23.13 10.57 17.84
C ASN A 33 23.76 11.22 16.58
N PRO A 34 24.72 12.12 16.70
CA PRO A 34 25.30 12.83 15.55
C PRO A 34 25.99 11.89 14.55
N LYS A 35 26.52 10.76 15.02
CA LYS A 35 27.21 9.74 14.20
C LYS A 35 26.27 8.67 13.64
N TYR A 36 24.99 8.65 14.00
CA TYR A 36 24.03 7.66 13.53
C TYR A 36 24.00 7.59 11.99
N ASP A 37 23.96 8.74 11.36
CA ASP A 37 23.91 8.85 9.90
C ASP A 37 25.21 8.44 9.18
N GLU A 38 26.30 8.20 9.90
CA GLU A 38 27.58 7.77 9.34
C GLU A 38 27.67 6.24 9.19
N GLN A 39 26.83 5.50 9.91
CA GLN A 39 26.79 4.06 9.84
C GLN A 39 26.33 3.60 8.47
N LEU A 40 26.94 2.53 7.94
CA LEU A 40 26.64 2.00 6.61
C LEU A 40 25.33 1.21 6.63
N PHE A 41 25.09 0.43 7.66
CA PHE A 41 23.90 -0.42 7.82
C PHE A 41 23.10 -0.02 9.06
N HIS A 42 21.79 -0.01 8.91
CA HIS A 42 20.84 0.11 10.00
C HIS A 42 19.83 -1.02 9.91
N PHE A 43 19.51 -1.57 11.04
CA PHE A 43 18.52 -2.63 11.18
C PHE A 43 17.42 -2.19 12.12
N GLY A 44 16.24 -2.75 11.91
CA GLY A 44 15.10 -2.41 12.72
C GLY A 44 13.89 -3.25 12.38
N PHE A 45 12.74 -2.81 12.85
CA PHE A 45 11.48 -3.45 12.54
C PHE A 45 10.41 -2.42 12.18
N LEU A 46 9.43 -2.88 11.44
CA LEU A 46 8.29 -2.12 10.97
C LEU A 46 7.02 -2.72 11.55
N LEU A 47 6.18 -1.85 12.08
CA LEU A 47 4.79 -2.13 12.41
C LEU A 47 3.91 -1.18 11.59
N GLY A 48 2.86 -1.70 10.99
CA GLY A 48 2.01 -0.87 10.15
C GLY A 48 0.56 -1.32 10.13
N VAL A 49 -0.28 -0.39 9.73
CA VAL A 49 -1.67 -0.64 9.34
C VAL A 49 -1.76 -0.46 7.84
N ASN A 50 -2.42 -1.39 7.18
CA ASN A 50 -2.61 -1.34 5.74
C ASN A 50 -4.08 -1.38 5.37
N THR A 51 -4.39 -0.92 4.16
CA THR A 51 -5.67 -1.14 3.52
C THR A 51 -5.41 -1.70 2.13
N MET A 52 -5.90 -2.89 1.89
CA MET A 52 -5.76 -3.57 0.61
C MET A 52 -6.97 -3.32 -0.26
N ASN A 53 -6.73 -3.06 -1.54
CA ASN A 53 -7.78 -2.76 -2.49
C ASN A 53 -7.45 -3.31 -3.87
N PHE A 54 -8.45 -3.33 -4.74
CA PHE A 54 -8.29 -3.61 -6.17
C PHE A 54 -8.53 -2.34 -6.98
N THR A 55 -7.83 -2.22 -8.08
CA THR A 55 -8.20 -1.32 -9.16
C THR A 55 -8.71 -2.19 -10.31
N MET A 56 -9.97 -2.05 -10.64
CA MET A 56 -10.63 -2.81 -11.69
C MET A 56 -10.87 -1.94 -12.90
N LYS A 57 -10.65 -2.51 -14.09
CA LYS A 57 -11.12 -1.97 -15.35
C LYS A 57 -12.17 -2.93 -15.88
N THR A 58 -13.40 -2.44 -15.98
CA THR A 58 -14.55 -3.22 -16.42
C THR A 58 -15.02 -2.73 -17.76
N ASP A 59 -15.45 -3.66 -18.61
CA ASP A 59 -16.02 -3.33 -19.91
C ASP A 59 -17.56 -3.38 -19.82
N ASN A 60 -18.20 -2.30 -20.28
CA ASN A 60 -19.65 -2.16 -20.54
C ASN A 60 -20.59 -2.87 -19.53
N LEU A 61 -20.52 -2.51 -18.25
CA LEU A 61 -21.47 -2.94 -17.24
C LEU A 61 -22.86 -2.29 -17.47
N GLY A 62 -23.94 -3.08 -17.36
CA GLY A 62 -25.30 -2.56 -17.36
C GLY A 62 -25.95 -2.42 -18.75
N LEU A 63 -25.47 -3.14 -19.76
CA LEU A 63 -26.18 -3.24 -21.04
C LEU A 63 -27.53 -3.97 -20.90
N PRO A 64 -28.53 -3.66 -21.74
CA PRO A 64 -29.79 -4.37 -21.76
C PRO A 64 -29.57 -5.88 -21.97
N GLY A 65 -29.96 -6.71 -21.00
CA GLY A 65 -29.76 -8.14 -21.01
C GLY A 65 -28.67 -8.66 -20.08
N ASP A 66 -27.86 -7.77 -19.48
CA ASP A 66 -26.86 -8.17 -18.50
C ASP A 66 -27.46 -8.46 -17.12
N SER A 67 -26.99 -9.54 -16.50
CA SER A 67 -27.36 -9.89 -15.12
C SER A 67 -26.55 -9.09 -14.11
N LEU A 68 -25.34 -8.58 -14.48
CA LEU A 68 -24.40 -7.89 -13.59
C LEU A 68 -24.44 -6.38 -13.81
N PHE A 69 -24.86 -5.62 -12.80
CA PHE A 69 -25.02 -4.16 -12.86
C PHE A 69 -23.84 -3.38 -12.28
N GLY A 70 -23.08 -3.98 -11.35
CA GLY A 70 -21.98 -3.29 -10.71
C GLY A 70 -21.11 -4.19 -9.87
N ILE A 71 -19.82 -3.86 -9.82
CA ILE A 71 -18.84 -4.46 -8.93
C ILE A 71 -18.24 -3.34 -8.09
N ASN A 72 -18.51 -3.36 -6.80
CA ASN A 72 -17.94 -2.41 -5.84
C ASN A 72 -16.92 -3.12 -4.96
N HIS A 73 -15.95 -2.37 -4.49
CA HIS A 73 -14.95 -2.88 -3.56
C HIS A 73 -15.01 -2.10 -2.25
N LYS A 74 -14.81 -2.79 -1.15
CA LYS A 74 -14.71 -2.18 0.18
C LYS A 74 -13.31 -2.38 0.74
N MET A 75 -12.71 -1.28 1.20
CA MET A 75 -11.43 -1.30 1.89
C MET A 75 -11.62 -1.76 3.32
N ASN A 76 -10.85 -2.77 3.73
CA ASN A 76 -10.79 -3.21 5.11
C ASN A 76 -9.39 -2.95 5.66
N PRO A 77 -9.26 -2.58 6.94
CA PRO A 77 -7.97 -2.42 7.58
C PRO A 77 -7.30 -3.78 7.76
N GLY A 78 -5.99 -3.78 7.60
CA GLY A 78 -5.11 -4.91 7.84
C GLY A 78 -3.89 -4.47 8.63
N PHE A 79 -3.00 -5.41 8.89
CA PHE A 79 -1.82 -5.22 9.71
C PHE A 79 -0.56 -5.70 8.99
N SER A 80 0.55 -5.00 9.21
CA SER A 80 1.84 -5.31 8.58
C SER A 80 2.96 -5.34 9.61
N VAL A 81 3.82 -6.36 9.52
CA VAL A 81 5.04 -6.49 10.33
C VAL A 81 6.21 -6.77 9.41
N GLY A 82 7.33 -6.07 9.60
CA GLY A 82 8.49 -6.24 8.76
C GLY A 82 9.82 -6.03 9.47
N VAL A 83 10.88 -6.49 8.82
CA VAL A 83 12.26 -6.27 9.25
C VAL A 83 12.90 -5.22 8.36
N VAL A 84 13.38 -4.14 8.97
CA VAL A 84 14.02 -3.04 8.25
C VAL A 84 15.49 -3.34 8.07
N THR A 85 15.95 -3.28 6.83
CA THR A 85 17.37 -3.26 6.47
C THR A 85 17.60 -2.02 5.61
N ASN A 86 18.44 -1.12 6.07
CA ASN A 86 18.74 0.12 5.40
C ASN A 86 20.25 0.21 5.14
N LEU A 87 20.63 0.36 3.87
CA LEU A 87 22.00 0.52 3.40
C LEU A 87 22.20 1.97 2.96
N ARG A 88 23.11 2.67 3.59
CA ARG A 88 23.48 4.02 3.19
C ARG A 88 24.34 3.98 1.92
N LEU A 89 23.82 4.54 0.83
CA LEU A 89 24.54 4.69 -0.44
C LEU A 89 25.29 6.04 -0.51
N ALA A 90 24.65 7.10 -0.02
CA ALA A 90 25.19 8.44 -0.02
C ALA A 90 24.67 9.25 1.18
N ARG A 91 25.14 10.50 1.33
CA ARG A 91 24.72 11.39 2.43
C ARG A 91 23.20 11.58 2.53
N TYR A 92 22.50 11.56 1.39
CA TYR A 92 21.06 11.82 1.28
C TYR A 92 20.29 10.68 0.64
N LEU A 93 20.96 9.56 0.34
CA LEU A 93 20.36 8.44 -0.37
C LEU A 93 20.66 7.12 0.34
N ASP A 94 19.61 6.40 0.69
CA ASP A 94 19.70 5.04 1.21
C ASP A 94 18.96 4.06 0.28
N LEU A 95 19.44 2.84 0.25
CA LEU A 95 18.73 1.69 -0.31
C LEU A 95 18.11 0.91 0.84
N ARG A 96 16.83 0.65 0.75
CA ARG A 96 16.04 0.08 1.83
C ARG A 96 15.36 -1.19 1.37
N PHE A 97 15.56 -2.26 2.13
CA PHE A 97 14.90 -3.55 1.91
C PHE A 97 14.16 -3.93 3.18
N ILE A 98 12.83 -4.13 3.07
CA ILE A 98 11.96 -4.39 4.22
C ILE A 98 11.07 -5.59 3.92
N PRO A 99 11.57 -6.83 4.05
CA PRO A 99 10.69 -7.99 4.04
C PRO A 99 9.55 -7.79 5.03
N THR A 100 8.31 -7.83 4.53
CA THR A 100 7.12 -7.51 5.33
C THR A 100 6.08 -8.61 5.16
N PHE A 101 5.47 -8.99 6.27
CA PHE A 101 4.31 -9.86 6.31
C PHE A 101 3.08 -9.00 6.55
N SER A 102 2.12 -9.05 5.63
CA SER A 102 0.91 -8.22 5.68
C SER A 102 -0.33 -9.08 5.65
N LEU A 103 -1.17 -8.87 6.65
CA LEU A 103 -2.49 -9.48 6.75
C LEU A 103 -3.53 -8.45 6.35
N GLY A 104 -4.53 -8.85 5.60
CA GLY A 104 -5.63 -7.98 5.22
C GLY A 104 -6.78 -8.73 4.58
N GLN A 105 -7.88 -8.03 4.43
CA GLN A 105 -9.10 -8.53 3.83
C GLN A 105 -9.54 -7.59 2.74
N ARG A 106 -10.00 -8.14 1.64
CA ARG A 106 -10.55 -7.41 0.48
C ARG A 106 -11.96 -7.89 0.23
N ASP A 107 -12.92 -6.98 0.23
CA ASP A 107 -14.30 -7.30 -0.03
C ASP A 107 -14.71 -6.86 -1.43
N LEU A 108 -15.28 -7.78 -2.21
CA LEU A 108 -15.93 -7.50 -3.49
C LEU A 108 -17.44 -7.62 -3.31
N ILE A 109 -18.17 -6.59 -3.71
CA ILE A 109 -19.62 -6.53 -3.63
C ILE A 109 -20.14 -6.55 -5.06
N TYR A 110 -20.76 -7.66 -5.46
CA TYR A 110 -21.43 -7.83 -6.75
C TYR A 110 -22.89 -7.43 -6.62
N THR A 111 -23.34 -6.57 -7.52
CA THR A 111 -24.76 -6.20 -7.63
C THR A 111 -25.29 -6.79 -8.93
N TYR A 112 -26.20 -7.77 -8.83
CA TYR A 112 -26.78 -8.44 -9.98
C TYR A 112 -28.30 -8.61 -9.81
N ARG A 113 -28.99 -8.83 -10.94
CA ARG A 113 -30.40 -9.16 -10.98
C ARG A 113 -30.59 -10.65 -11.30
N ARG A 114 -31.32 -11.33 -10.47
CA ARG A 114 -31.72 -12.72 -10.77
C ARG A 114 -32.83 -12.73 -11.82
N PRO A 115 -32.83 -13.70 -12.77
CA PRO A 115 -33.91 -13.82 -13.76
C PRO A 115 -35.29 -14.05 -13.16
N SER A 116 -35.36 -14.63 -11.96
CA SER A 116 -36.57 -14.95 -11.22
C SER A 116 -37.05 -13.87 -10.25
N ASP A 117 -36.28 -12.80 -10.06
CA ASP A 117 -36.62 -11.77 -9.07
C ASP A 117 -36.26 -10.38 -9.65
N PRO A 118 -37.23 -9.43 -9.72
CA PRO A 118 -36.94 -8.08 -10.20
C PRO A 118 -36.08 -7.26 -9.26
N GLU A 119 -35.88 -7.68 -8.00
CA GLU A 119 -35.02 -6.96 -7.02
C GLU A 119 -33.55 -7.19 -7.29
N MET A 120 -32.76 -6.13 -7.05
CA MET A 120 -31.31 -6.19 -7.13
C MET A 120 -30.75 -6.92 -5.91
N VAL A 121 -29.99 -7.98 -6.15
CA VAL A 121 -29.32 -8.75 -5.10
C VAL A 121 -27.87 -8.29 -4.99
N GLN A 122 -27.41 -8.08 -3.77
CA GLN A 122 -26.00 -7.80 -3.48
C GLN A 122 -25.38 -9.03 -2.84
N GLU A 123 -24.34 -9.54 -3.47
CA GLU A 123 -23.54 -10.62 -2.94
C GLU A 123 -22.15 -10.11 -2.58
N LYS A 124 -21.74 -10.35 -1.33
CA LYS A 124 -20.45 -9.95 -0.82
C LYS A 124 -19.50 -11.15 -0.82
N LYS A 125 -18.41 -11.06 -1.57
CA LYS A 125 -17.30 -12.02 -1.51
C LYS A 125 -16.16 -11.46 -0.71
N ILE A 126 -15.76 -12.20 0.33
CA ILE A 126 -14.67 -11.85 1.24
C ILE A 126 -13.42 -12.59 0.79
N ILE A 127 -12.36 -11.85 0.46
CA ILE A 127 -11.07 -12.39 0.05
C ILE A 127 -10.05 -12.07 1.14
N GLU A 128 -9.72 -13.06 1.95
CA GLU A 128 -8.62 -12.97 2.88
C GLU A 128 -7.29 -13.00 2.11
N SER A 129 -6.36 -12.16 2.52
CA SER A 129 -5.07 -12.02 1.87
C SER A 129 -3.94 -12.01 2.89
N ILE A 130 -2.97 -12.87 2.63
CA ILE A 130 -1.76 -13.00 3.45
C ILE A 130 -0.59 -12.77 2.51
N PHE A 131 0.00 -11.58 2.59
CA PHE A 131 1.08 -11.19 1.69
C PHE A 131 2.44 -11.30 2.35
N VAL A 132 3.37 -11.90 1.62
CA VAL A 132 4.81 -11.69 1.82
C VAL A 132 5.26 -10.66 0.80
N GLU A 133 5.71 -9.52 1.30
CA GLU A 133 6.14 -8.38 0.51
C GLU A 133 7.66 -8.23 0.58
N LEU A 134 8.29 -8.07 -0.56
CA LEU A 134 9.73 -7.86 -0.70
C LEU A 134 9.97 -6.52 -1.43
N PRO A 135 9.83 -5.38 -0.75
CA PRO A 135 10.10 -4.08 -1.32
C PRO A 135 11.59 -3.77 -1.36
N LEU A 136 12.04 -3.16 -2.45
CA LEU A 136 13.36 -2.56 -2.59
C LEU A 136 13.16 -1.08 -2.93
N ASP A 137 13.36 -0.21 -1.95
CA ASP A 137 13.05 1.20 -2.03
C ASP A 137 14.31 2.06 -1.97
N PHE A 138 14.41 3.05 -2.84
CA PHE A 138 15.32 4.17 -2.67
C PHE A 138 14.69 5.20 -1.76
N LYS A 139 15.41 5.56 -0.69
CA LYS A 139 14.99 6.54 0.31
C LYS A 139 15.81 7.80 0.16
N TRP A 140 15.15 8.88 -0.23
CA TRP A 140 15.77 10.20 -0.40
C TRP A 140 15.51 11.04 0.83
N LYS A 141 16.59 11.33 1.57
CA LYS A 141 16.53 12.06 2.83
C LYS A 141 16.82 13.54 2.62
N ALA A 142 16.05 14.42 3.21
CA ALA A 142 16.36 15.85 3.28
C ALA A 142 17.51 16.13 4.26
N LYS A 143 17.91 17.39 4.38
CA LYS A 143 18.84 17.82 5.42
C LYS A 143 18.19 17.60 6.80
N ARG A 144 18.96 17.09 7.74
CA ARG A 144 18.51 16.88 9.12
C ARG A 144 18.20 18.21 9.81
N LEU A 145 17.04 18.31 10.41
CA LEU A 145 16.55 19.43 11.21
C LEU A 145 16.71 19.06 12.68
N VAL A 146 17.88 19.30 13.25
CA VAL A 146 18.27 18.91 14.61
C VAL A 146 18.02 17.43 14.91
N ASN A 147 16.80 17.07 15.35
CA ASN A 147 16.41 15.70 15.73
C ASN A 147 15.30 15.14 14.86
N SER A 148 15.06 15.73 13.71
CA SER A 148 14.06 15.22 12.77
C SER A 148 14.53 15.35 11.33
N ARG A 149 13.96 14.53 10.43
CA ARG A 149 14.33 14.53 9.02
C ARG A 149 13.16 14.01 8.17
N PRO A 150 12.62 14.81 7.25
CA PRO A 150 11.70 14.32 6.24
C PRO A 150 12.43 13.54 5.15
N TYR A 151 11.75 12.61 4.52
CA TYR A 151 12.23 11.85 3.37
C TYR A 151 11.11 11.46 2.45
N VAL A 152 11.47 11.12 1.23
CA VAL A 152 10.61 10.48 0.23
C VAL A 152 11.21 9.13 -0.12
N LEU A 153 10.37 8.20 -0.54
CA LEU A 153 10.82 6.90 -1.01
C LEU A 153 10.08 6.52 -2.28
N ALA A 154 10.79 5.80 -3.12
CA ALA A 154 10.24 5.18 -4.32
C ALA A 154 11.02 3.91 -4.62
N GLY A 155 10.32 2.87 -5.07
CA GLY A 155 10.96 1.60 -5.35
C GLY A 155 10.04 0.61 -6.03
N VAL A 156 10.53 -0.62 -6.13
CA VAL A 156 9.80 -1.76 -6.66
C VAL A 156 9.45 -2.71 -5.53
N LYS A 157 8.34 -3.39 -5.66
CA LYS A 157 7.89 -4.38 -4.68
C LYS A 157 7.40 -5.64 -5.39
N TYR A 158 7.92 -6.76 -4.96
CA TYR A 158 7.35 -8.07 -5.26
C TYR A 158 6.46 -8.50 -4.10
N THR A 159 5.31 -9.06 -4.42
CA THR A 159 4.32 -9.54 -3.45
C THR A 159 3.89 -10.95 -3.80
N ALA A 160 3.91 -11.85 -2.81
CA ALA A 160 3.40 -13.20 -2.92
C ALA A 160 2.20 -13.37 -1.99
N ASP A 161 1.07 -13.84 -2.52
CA ASP A 161 -0.16 -14.12 -1.75
C ASP A 161 -0.17 -15.57 -1.28
N LEU A 162 0.06 -15.78 0.02
CA LEU A 162 0.07 -17.10 0.64
C LEU A 162 -1.36 -17.65 0.86
N ALA A 163 -2.37 -16.80 1.03
CA ALA A 163 -3.75 -17.25 1.22
C ALA A 163 -4.28 -17.96 -0.03
N SER A 164 -3.93 -17.46 -1.20
CA SER A 164 -4.30 -18.09 -2.48
C SER A 164 -3.62 -19.46 -2.68
N LEU A 165 -2.49 -19.71 -2.04
CA LEU A 165 -1.82 -21.02 -2.06
C LEU A 165 -2.58 -22.07 -1.24
N THR A 166 -3.06 -21.67 -0.06
CA THR A 166 -3.74 -22.58 0.89
C THR A 166 -5.16 -22.92 0.40
N LYS A 167 -5.86 -21.95 -0.18
CA LYS A 167 -7.21 -22.17 -0.73
C LYS A 167 -7.19 -23.20 -1.86
N ARG A 168 -6.24 -23.10 -2.80
CA ARG A 168 -6.11 -24.05 -3.90
C ARG A 168 -5.89 -25.51 -3.46
N GLN A 169 -5.34 -25.76 -2.28
CA GLN A 169 -5.22 -27.09 -1.71
C GLN A 169 -6.52 -27.58 -1.08
N ARG A 170 -7.43 -26.69 -0.66
CA ARG A 170 -8.76 -27.02 -0.13
C ARG A 170 -9.82 -27.17 -1.21
N GLU A 171 -9.72 -26.43 -2.32
CA GLU A 171 -10.67 -26.46 -3.45
C GLU A 171 -10.73 -27.81 -4.19
N VAL A 172 -9.80 -28.73 -3.93
CA VAL A 172 -9.92 -30.14 -4.41
C VAL A 172 -11.07 -30.89 -3.73
N ALA A 173 -11.66 -30.31 -2.68
CA ALA A 173 -12.69 -30.97 -1.85
C ALA A 173 -14.11 -30.36 -1.98
N GLU A 174 -14.27 -29.12 -2.46
CA GLU A 174 -15.58 -28.45 -2.56
C GLU A 174 -15.66 -27.61 -3.83
N GLU A 175 -16.67 -27.92 -4.68
CA GLU A 175 -17.02 -27.18 -5.92
C GLU A 175 -17.67 -25.82 -5.58
N GLU A 176 -16.95 -24.90 -4.96
CA GLU A 176 -17.43 -23.54 -4.76
C GLU A 176 -16.74 -22.61 -5.76
N TYR A 177 -17.52 -21.93 -6.62
CA TYR A 177 -17.06 -20.98 -7.64
C TYR A 177 -16.36 -19.78 -7.00
N GLU A 178 -15.11 -19.93 -6.60
CA GLU A 178 -14.28 -18.82 -6.12
C GLU A 178 -13.47 -18.23 -7.29
N MET A 179 -13.41 -16.87 -7.32
CA MET A 179 -12.56 -16.14 -8.26
C MET A 179 -11.09 -16.46 -7.96
N LYS A 180 -10.42 -17.14 -8.89
CA LYS A 180 -8.99 -17.46 -8.75
C LYS A 180 -8.14 -16.25 -9.07
N LEU A 181 -7.29 -15.88 -8.13
CA LEU A 181 -6.34 -14.78 -8.27
C LEU A 181 -4.92 -15.30 -8.48
N ASN A 182 -4.14 -14.54 -9.25
CA ASN A 182 -2.73 -14.80 -9.42
C ASN A 182 -2.00 -14.57 -8.09
N LYS A 183 -1.07 -15.45 -7.76
CA LYS A 183 -0.36 -15.50 -6.48
C LYS A 183 0.75 -14.46 -6.36
N HIS A 184 1.24 -14.00 -7.49
CA HIS A 184 2.42 -13.15 -7.59
C HIS A 184 2.03 -11.81 -8.20
N ASP A 185 2.49 -10.75 -7.58
CA ASP A 185 2.32 -9.39 -8.10
C ASP A 185 3.67 -8.66 -8.02
N VAL A 186 3.92 -7.84 -9.02
CA VAL A 186 5.05 -6.93 -9.08
C VAL A 186 4.52 -5.54 -9.34
N GLY A 187 5.03 -4.57 -8.62
CA GLY A 187 4.61 -3.19 -8.79
C GLY A 187 5.61 -2.21 -8.22
N PHE A 188 5.20 -0.98 -8.12
CA PHE A 188 6.03 0.09 -7.58
C PHE A 188 5.42 0.69 -6.32
N ASN A 189 6.31 1.16 -5.45
CA ASN A 189 5.98 1.90 -4.24
C ASN A 189 6.34 3.36 -4.40
N VAL A 190 5.53 4.22 -3.81
CA VAL A 190 5.88 5.61 -3.52
C VAL A 190 5.45 5.94 -2.11
N GLY A 191 6.22 6.78 -1.43
CA GLY A 191 5.88 7.15 -0.07
C GLY A 191 6.63 8.38 0.43
N VAL A 192 6.14 8.85 1.55
CA VAL A 192 6.74 9.96 2.29
C VAL A 192 6.85 9.56 3.75
N GLY A 193 7.87 10.04 4.42
CA GLY A 193 8.06 9.76 5.82
C GLY A 193 8.82 10.84 6.56
N TRP A 194 8.81 10.70 7.86
CA TRP A 194 9.47 11.61 8.76
C TRP A 194 10.19 10.83 9.85
N GLU A 195 11.51 11.00 9.94
CA GLU A 195 12.37 10.39 10.96
C GLU A 195 12.49 11.30 12.17
N PHE A 196 12.49 10.68 13.35
CA PHE A 196 12.75 11.31 14.64
C PHE A 196 13.91 10.59 15.32
N TYR A 197 14.96 11.32 15.61
CA TYR A 197 16.13 10.81 16.33
C TYR A 197 15.87 10.93 17.83
N LEU A 198 15.92 9.80 18.52
CA LEU A 198 15.69 9.71 19.95
C LEU A 198 17.03 9.59 20.71
N PRO A 199 17.05 9.83 22.03
CA PRO A 199 18.18 9.45 22.88
C PRO A 199 18.49 7.97 22.75
N PHE A 200 19.70 7.55 23.19
CA PHE A 200 20.13 6.16 23.25
C PHE A 200 20.25 5.44 21.91
N ASN A 201 20.64 6.16 20.88
CA ASN A 201 20.89 5.60 19.54
C ASN A 201 19.68 4.95 18.85
N ASN A 202 18.49 5.42 19.15
CA ASN A 202 17.25 4.96 18.55
C ASN A 202 16.70 5.99 17.57
N LYS A 203 16.03 5.51 16.53
CA LYS A 203 15.33 6.32 15.54
C LYS A 203 13.95 5.74 15.29
N ILE A 204 12.93 6.59 15.30
CA ILE A 204 11.56 6.23 14.91
C ILE A 204 11.23 6.98 13.63
N ALA A 205 10.58 6.33 12.68
CA ALA A 205 10.01 7.03 11.55
C ALA A 205 8.54 6.69 11.34
N LEU A 206 7.78 7.71 10.99
CA LEU A 206 6.40 7.59 10.52
C LEU A 206 6.41 7.65 8.99
N GLU A 207 5.69 6.75 8.34
CA GLU A 207 5.75 6.56 6.90
C GLU A 207 4.35 6.30 6.33
N LEU A 208 4.00 7.05 5.29
CA LEU A 208 2.85 6.80 4.45
C LEU A 208 3.35 6.25 3.11
N LYS A 209 2.86 5.10 2.73
CA LYS A 209 3.28 4.38 1.53
C LYS A 209 2.07 3.96 0.69
N MET A 210 2.18 4.09 -0.62
CA MET A 210 1.22 3.59 -1.59
C MET A 210 1.90 2.59 -2.52
N TYR A 211 1.26 1.47 -2.73
CA TYR A 211 1.67 0.45 -3.68
C TYR A 211 0.69 0.39 -4.85
N PHE A 212 1.24 0.20 -6.03
CA PHE A 212 0.51 0.03 -7.29
C PHE A 212 1.02 -1.23 -7.99
N GLY A 213 0.20 -2.28 -8.00
CA GLY A 213 0.47 -3.50 -8.73
C GLY A 213 0.41 -3.27 -10.24
N MET A 214 1.30 -3.92 -10.96
CA MET A 214 1.41 -3.82 -12.41
C MET A 214 0.89 -5.05 -13.13
N LEU A 215 0.81 -6.19 -12.46
CA LEU A 215 0.35 -7.42 -13.06
C LEU A 215 -1.18 -7.53 -13.02
N ASP A 216 -1.74 -8.22 -14.00
CA ASP A 216 -3.13 -8.63 -13.97
C ASP A 216 -3.26 -9.82 -13.00
N LEU A 217 -4.04 -9.61 -11.94
CA LEU A 217 -4.25 -10.63 -10.91
C LEU A 217 -5.38 -11.60 -11.27
N LEU A 218 -6.18 -11.30 -12.29
CA LEU A 218 -7.31 -12.12 -12.67
C LEU A 218 -6.86 -13.36 -13.46
N ILE A 219 -7.17 -14.53 -12.93
CA ILE A 219 -7.12 -15.78 -13.70
C ILE A 219 -8.47 -15.89 -14.40
N ARG A 220 -8.45 -15.77 -15.73
CA ARG A 220 -9.66 -15.84 -16.54
C ARG A 220 -10.16 -17.29 -16.59
N GLU A 221 -11.34 -17.47 -16.11
CA GLU A 221 -12.14 -18.69 -16.28
C GLU A 221 -13.41 -18.24 -17.00
N ASP A 222 -13.97 -19.05 -17.91
CA ASP A 222 -15.20 -18.75 -18.66
C ASP A 222 -16.42 -18.70 -17.71
N ASN A 223 -16.43 -17.67 -16.86
CA ASN A 223 -17.39 -17.42 -15.79
C ASN A 223 -18.00 -16.03 -15.92
N ILE A 224 -19.31 -15.89 -15.63
CA ILE A 224 -20.05 -14.62 -15.62
C ILE A 224 -19.36 -13.53 -14.79
N TYR A 225 -18.56 -13.91 -13.78
CA TYR A 225 -17.84 -13.01 -12.86
C TYR A 225 -16.51 -12.51 -13.43
N THR A 226 -15.87 -13.25 -14.33
CA THR A 226 -14.54 -12.91 -14.88
C THR A 226 -14.61 -12.26 -16.25
N ASP A 227 -15.63 -12.59 -17.07
CA ASP A 227 -15.73 -12.14 -18.46
C ASP A 227 -15.89 -10.63 -18.62
N ARG A 228 -16.37 -9.95 -17.58
CA ARG A 228 -16.62 -8.49 -17.59
C ARG A 228 -15.49 -7.66 -16.97
N ILE A 229 -14.45 -8.30 -16.45
CA ILE A 229 -13.29 -7.63 -15.88
C ILE A 229 -12.15 -7.68 -16.90
N GLU A 230 -11.84 -6.54 -17.51
CA GLU A 230 -10.72 -6.41 -18.47
C GLU A 230 -9.37 -6.58 -17.76
N ARG A 231 -9.23 -5.99 -16.57
CA ARG A 231 -7.98 -6.01 -15.79
C ARG A 231 -8.25 -5.79 -14.31
N LEU A 232 -7.57 -6.56 -13.48
CA LEU A 232 -7.61 -6.47 -12.03
C LEU A 232 -6.20 -6.27 -11.49
N THR A 233 -5.90 -5.12 -10.90
CA THR A 233 -4.60 -4.84 -10.31
C THR A 233 -4.72 -4.56 -8.82
N SER A 234 -3.66 -4.87 -8.07
CA SER A 234 -3.58 -4.60 -6.64
C SER A 234 -3.24 -3.15 -6.36
N LYS A 235 -3.87 -2.60 -5.33
CA LYS A 235 -3.52 -1.30 -4.77
C LYS A 235 -3.52 -1.41 -3.26
N MET A 236 -2.49 -0.87 -2.61
CA MET A 236 -2.38 -0.91 -1.15
C MET A 236 -1.95 0.45 -0.63
N PHE A 237 -2.57 0.86 0.45
CA PHE A 237 -2.16 2.02 1.23
C PHE A 237 -1.67 1.53 2.59
N GLN A 238 -0.52 2.03 3.05
CA GLN A 238 0.12 1.62 4.30
C GLN A 238 0.52 2.85 5.11
N PHE A 239 0.20 2.79 6.41
CA PHE A 239 0.75 3.68 7.42
C PHE A 239 1.67 2.86 8.31
N ASN A 240 2.96 3.18 8.32
CA ASN A 240 3.98 2.41 8.99
C ASN A 240 4.70 3.23 10.05
N ILE A 241 5.08 2.57 11.11
CA ILE A 241 6.01 3.05 12.12
C ILE A 241 7.24 2.16 12.07
N THR A 242 8.42 2.72 11.87
CA THR A 242 9.67 1.98 11.88
C THR A 242 10.51 2.36 13.08
N PHE A 243 11.17 1.37 13.64
CA PHE A 243 12.09 1.48 14.76
C PHE A 243 13.46 0.99 14.31
N GLU A 244 14.45 1.86 14.31
CA GLU A 244 15.83 1.58 13.89
C GLU A 244 16.83 2.01 14.96
#